data_d5a9bdcb6d29eedbc3519b04b9ef7667
#
_entry.id   d5a9bdcb6d29eedbc3519b04b9ef7667
#
_cell.length_a   1.000
_cell.length_b   1.000
_cell.length_c   1.000
_cell.angle_alpha   90.00
_cell.angle_beta   90.00
_cell.angle_gamma   90.00
#
_symmetry.space_group_name_H-M   'P 1'
#
loop_
_entity.id
_entity.type
_entity.pdbx_description
1 polymer ?
#
loop_
_entity_poly.entity_id
_entity_poly.type
_entity_poly.pdbx_seq_one_letter_code
_entity_poly.pdbx_strand_id
1 'polypeptide(L)'
;MKEAPKPPDEERRIGALHALNLLDTEPEERFDRITRLAQRVFGTSIATFTLVDAERQWFKSDVGAPGKEDPRSISFCSHAILDPKTTVIPVATPK
;
A
#
# COMPACT_ATOMS: atom_id res chain seq x y z
N MET A 1 -7.41 -12.34 -8.23
CA MET A 1 -7.78 -12.22 -6.80
C MET A 1 -9.19 -11.66 -6.68
N LYS A 2 -9.93 -12.19 -5.74
CA LYS A 2 -11.27 -11.71 -5.47
C LYS A 2 -11.25 -10.34 -4.82
N GLU A 3 -12.14 -9.44 -5.26
CA GLU A 3 -12.21 -8.11 -4.70
C GLU A 3 -12.59 -8.16 -3.20
N ALA A 4 -11.86 -7.41 -2.37
CA ALA A 4 -12.15 -7.32 -0.97
C ALA A 4 -13.35 -6.42 -0.72
N PRO A 5 -14.22 -6.73 0.27
CA PRO A 5 -15.27 -5.80 0.66
C PRO A 5 -14.66 -4.54 1.25
N LYS A 6 -15.40 -3.44 1.19
CA LYS A 6 -14.97 -2.20 1.83
C LYS A 6 -15.18 -2.30 3.34
N PRO A 7 -14.27 -1.72 4.16
CA PRO A 7 -14.47 -1.68 5.61
C PRO A 7 -15.75 -0.94 5.97
N PRO A 8 -16.37 -1.27 7.12
CA PRO A 8 -17.60 -0.58 7.54
C PRO A 8 -17.42 0.91 7.82
N ASP A 9 -16.18 1.36 8.05
CA ASP A 9 -15.88 2.78 8.29
C ASP A 9 -15.17 3.43 7.08
N GLU A 10 -15.49 2.97 5.87
CA GLU A 10 -14.83 3.41 4.64
C GLU A 10 -14.82 4.94 4.48
N GLU A 11 -15.94 5.62 4.71
CA GLU A 11 -15.99 7.08 4.56
C GLU A 11 -15.04 7.79 5.51
N ARG A 12 -15.00 7.35 6.76
CA ARG A 12 -14.08 7.93 7.76
C ARG A 12 -12.64 7.66 7.36
N ARG A 13 -12.36 6.45 6.92
CA ARG A 13 -11.02 6.05 6.48
C ARG A 13 -10.54 6.91 5.31
N ILE A 14 -11.37 7.09 4.30
CA ILE A 14 -11.05 7.90 3.12
C ILE A 14 -10.84 9.37 3.52
N GLY A 15 -11.69 9.91 4.39
CA GLY A 15 -11.52 11.27 4.88
C GLY A 15 -10.21 11.48 5.60
N ALA A 16 -9.83 10.54 6.46
CA ALA A 16 -8.56 10.59 7.18
C ALA A 16 -7.37 10.49 6.21
N LEU A 17 -7.46 9.61 5.22
CA LEU A 17 -6.43 9.45 4.21
C LEU A 17 -6.22 10.74 3.42
N HIS A 18 -7.29 11.35 2.94
CA HIS A 18 -7.20 12.59 2.17
C HIS A 18 -6.67 13.75 3.02
N ALA A 19 -6.96 13.76 4.31
CA ALA A 19 -6.45 14.79 5.23
C ALA A 19 -4.92 14.73 5.38
N LEU A 20 -4.29 13.60 5.11
CA LEU A 20 -2.83 13.47 5.18
C LEU A 20 -2.12 14.20 4.03
N ASN A 21 -2.81 14.46 2.93
CA ASN A 21 -2.25 15.10 1.73
C ASN A 21 -1.00 14.41 1.19
N LEU A 22 -1.02 13.08 1.19
CA LEU A 22 0.10 12.27 0.69
C LEU A 22 -0.13 11.68 -0.69
N LEU A 23 -1.41 11.51 -1.10
CA LEU A 23 -1.72 10.97 -2.41
C LEU A 23 -1.23 11.91 -3.51
N ASP A 24 -0.65 11.32 -4.56
CA ASP A 24 -0.17 12.04 -5.74
C ASP A 24 0.90 13.09 -5.43
N THR A 25 1.68 12.86 -4.37
CA THR A 25 2.78 13.74 -3.98
C THR A 25 4.13 13.17 -4.40
N GLU A 26 5.17 14.00 -4.35
CA GLU A 26 6.52 13.59 -4.71
C GLU A 26 7.08 12.56 -3.71
N PRO A 27 8.06 11.74 -4.14
CA PRO A 27 8.75 10.84 -3.24
C PRO A 27 9.41 11.59 -2.08
N GLU A 28 9.43 10.95 -0.90
CA GLU A 28 10.06 11.51 0.28
C GLU A 28 10.96 10.47 0.93
N GLU A 29 12.17 10.87 1.29
CA GLU A 29 13.16 9.97 1.88
C GLU A 29 12.69 9.29 3.17
N ARG A 30 11.87 9.97 3.96
CA ARG A 30 11.36 9.38 5.21
C ARG A 30 10.53 8.11 4.96
N PHE A 31 9.84 8.03 3.83
CA PHE A 31 9.08 6.84 3.45
C PHE A 31 9.96 5.86 2.66
N ASP A 32 10.82 6.36 1.80
CA ASP A 32 11.71 5.53 0.99
C ASP A 32 12.66 4.72 1.86
N ARG A 33 13.12 5.30 2.96
CA ARG A 33 13.99 4.63 3.92
C ARG A 33 13.29 3.42 4.55
N ILE A 34 12.02 3.57 4.91
CA ILE A 34 11.22 2.50 5.49
C ILE A 34 11.06 1.36 4.47
N THR A 35 10.77 1.71 3.23
CA THR A 35 10.58 0.75 2.15
C THR A 35 11.85 -0.04 1.86
N ARG A 36 13.00 0.63 1.80
CA ARG A 36 14.29 -0.03 1.62
C ARG A 36 14.62 -0.97 2.78
N LEU A 37 14.32 -0.53 4.00
CA LEU A 37 14.55 -1.36 5.18
C LEU A 37 13.68 -2.61 5.16
N ALA A 38 12.40 -2.47 4.82
CA ALA A 38 11.48 -3.59 4.72
C ALA A 38 11.95 -4.60 3.67
N GLN A 39 12.43 -4.12 2.52
CA GLN A 39 12.96 -4.99 1.48
C GLN A 39 14.13 -5.84 2.00
N ARG A 40 15.04 -5.23 2.77
CA ARG A 40 16.20 -5.93 3.32
C ARG A 40 15.81 -6.93 4.41
N VAL A 41 14.95 -6.51 5.33
CA VAL A 41 14.55 -7.34 6.47
C VAL A 41 13.81 -8.59 6.01
N PHE A 42 12.92 -8.46 5.05
CA PHE A 42 12.10 -9.56 4.57
C PHE A 42 12.67 -10.27 3.34
N GLY A 43 13.76 -9.77 2.79
CA GLY A 43 14.43 -10.39 1.64
C GLY A 43 13.56 -10.46 0.40
N THR A 44 12.68 -9.48 0.18
CA THR A 44 11.80 -9.46 -0.97
C THR A 44 12.38 -8.64 -2.11
N SER A 45 11.92 -8.90 -3.34
CA SER A 45 12.32 -8.10 -4.49
C SER A 45 11.48 -6.83 -4.64
N ILE A 46 10.31 -6.78 -4.01
CA ILE A 46 9.40 -5.64 -4.06
C ILE A 46 8.98 -5.27 -2.64
N ALA A 47 9.00 -3.98 -2.34
CA ALA A 47 8.45 -3.43 -1.11
C ALA A 47 7.76 -2.11 -1.42
N THR A 48 6.60 -1.87 -0.82
CA THR A 48 5.85 -0.64 -1.05
C THR A 48 5.30 -0.09 0.27
N PHE A 49 5.19 1.24 0.32
CA PHE A 49 4.39 1.93 1.32
C PHE A 49 3.13 2.40 0.60
N THR A 50 2.01 1.76 0.88
CA THR A 50 0.80 1.84 0.05
C THR A 50 -0.34 2.55 0.77
N LEU A 51 -0.99 3.44 0.05
CA LEU A 51 -2.22 4.10 0.51
C LEU A 51 -3.38 3.56 -0.32
N VAL A 52 -4.41 3.06 0.37
CA VAL A 52 -5.59 2.50 -0.31
C VAL A 52 -6.67 3.57 -0.37
N ASP A 53 -6.83 4.17 -1.53
CA ASP A 53 -7.84 5.18 -1.81
C ASP A 53 -9.18 4.52 -2.17
N ALA A 54 -10.17 5.31 -2.57
CA ALA A 54 -11.52 4.82 -2.86
C ALA A 54 -11.54 3.74 -3.95
N GLU A 55 -10.79 3.93 -5.03
CA GLU A 55 -10.81 3.03 -6.18
C GLU A 55 -9.44 2.53 -6.60
N ARG A 56 -8.38 2.92 -5.91
CA ARG A 56 -7.00 2.56 -6.27
C ARG A 56 -6.15 2.37 -5.02
N GLN A 57 -5.05 1.61 -5.17
CA GLN A 57 -3.94 1.69 -4.23
C GLN A 57 -2.84 2.54 -4.87
N TRP A 58 -2.25 3.43 -4.10
CA TRP A 58 -1.21 4.33 -4.59
C TRP A 58 0.05 4.18 -3.73
N PHE A 59 1.20 4.10 -4.38
CA PHE A 59 2.46 3.85 -3.70
C PHE A 59 3.16 5.17 -3.37
N LYS A 60 3.16 5.55 -2.10
CA LYS A 60 3.94 6.71 -1.64
C LYS A 60 5.43 6.42 -1.75
N SER A 61 5.82 5.16 -1.53
CA SER A 61 7.19 4.71 -1.68
C SER A 61 7.19 3.29 -2.22
N ASP A 62 8.11 3.00 -3.13
CA ASP A 62 8.22 1.67 -3.71
C ASP A 62 9.65 1.34 -4.09
N VAL A 63 9.98 0.05 -4.01
CA VAL A 63 11.23 -0.52 -4.51
C VAL A 63 10.83 -1.73 -5.35
N GLY A 64 11.20 -1.72 -6.61
CA GLY A 64 10.96 -2.84 -7.53
C GLY A 64 9.55 -2.96 -8.08
N ALA A 65 8.63 -2.10 -7.69
CA ALA A 65 7.27 -2.17 -8.20
C ALA A 65 7.20 -1.62 -9.63
N PRO A 66 6.34 -2.22 -10.50
CA PRO A 66 6.30 -1.82 -11.91
C PRO A 66 5.52 -0.54 -12.20
N GLY A 67 4.92 0.10 -11.20
CA GLY A 67 4.16 1.33 -11.40
C GLY A 67 3.91 2.05 -10.11
N LYS A 68 3.11 3.11 -10.17
CA LYS A 68 2.81 3.95 -9.02
C LYS A 68 1.46 3.64 -8.39
N GLU A 69 0.58 2.98 -9.11
CA GLU A 69 -0.75 2.66 -8.60
C GLU A 69 -1.33 1.45 -9.32
N ASP A 70 -2.29 0.82 -8.65
CA ASP A 70 -3.07 -0.30 -9.19
C ASP A 70 -4.53 -0.13 -8.81
N PRO A 71 -5.46 -0.73 -9.58
CA PRO A 71 -6.86 -0.74 -9.17
C PRO A 71 -7.03 -1.40 -7.80
N ARG A 72 -7.88 -0.82 -6.97
CA ARG A 72 -8.17 -1.37 -5.64
C ARG A 72 -8.77 -2.77 -5.72
N SER A 73 -9.56 -3.05 -6.75
CA SER A 73 -10.26 -4.32 -6.91
C SER A 73 -9.34 -5.53 -6.97
N ILE A 74 -8.07 -5.35 -7.38
CA ILE A 74 -7.10 -6.44 -7.48
C ILE A 74 -5.98 -6.34 -6.44
N SER A 75 -6.15 -5.49 -5.44
CA SER A 75 -5.11 -5.15 -4.48
C SER A 75 -5.11 -6.06 -3.26
N PHE A 76 -3.95 -6.61 -2.89
CA PHE A 76 -3.77 -7.28 -1.61
C PHE A 76 -4.00 -6.31 -0.45
N CYS A 77 -3.63 -5.06 -0.62
CA CYS A 77 -3.74 -4.05 0.42
C CYS A 77 -5.20 -3.74 0.77
N SER A 78 -6.12 -3.91 -0.19
CA SER A 78 -7.55 -3.73 0.09
C SER A 78 -8.08 -4.78 1.07
N HIS A 79 -7.47 -5.96 1.10
CA HIS A 79 -7.76 -6.99 2.10
C HIS A 79 -7.08 -6.66 3.43
N ALA A 80 -5.85 -6.16 3.38
CA ALA A 80 -5.07 -5.84 4.58
C ALA A 80 -5.72 -4.77 5.44
N ILE A 81 -6.35 -3.76 4.84
CA ILE A 81 -7.00 -2.68 5.59
C ILE A 81 -8.24 -3.11 6.36
N LEU A 82 -8.73 -4.33 6.13
CA LEU A 82 -9.85 -4.89 6.91
C LEU A 82 -9.39 -5.27 8.32
N ASP A 83 -8.09 -5.47 8.53
CA ASP A 83 -7.52 -5.79 9.82
C ASP A 83 -6.89 -4.53 10.41
N PRO A 84 -7.26 -4.11 11.64
CA PRO A 84 -6.68 -2.93 12.26
C PRO A 84 -5.21 -3.07 12.65
N LYS A 85 -4.67 -4.28 12.60
CA LYS A 85 -3.26 -4.54 12.90
C LYS A 85 -2.41 -4.36 11.66
N THR A 86 -1.13 -4.04 11.86
CA THR A 86 -0.17 -3.99 10.78
C THR A 86 -0.03 -5.39 10.16
N THR A 87 -0.24 -5.46 8.87
CA THR A 87 -0.15 -6.72 8.14
C THR A 87 1.10 -6.72 7.29
N VAL A 88 1.89 -7.78 7.42
CA VAL A 88 3.00 -8.03 6.51
C VAL A 88 2.60 -9.17 5.61
N ILE A 89 2.52 -8.89 4.31
CA ILE A 89 2.18 -9.90 3.33
C ILE A 89 3.46 -10.27 2.59
N PRO A 90 4.05 -11.44 2.90
CA PRO A 90 5.19 -11.90 2.12
C PRO A 90 4.69 -12.31 0.74
N VAL A 91 5.06 -11.54 -0.26
CA VAL A 91 4.76 -11.89 -1.63
C VAL A 91 5.96 -12.63 -2.19
N ALA A 92 5.77 -13.91 -2.47
CA ALA A 92 6.77 -14.69 -3.18
C ALA A 92 6.77 -14.22 -4.62
N THR A 93 7.67 -13.31 -4.93
CA THR A 93 7.87 -12.92 -6.31
C THR A 93 8.84 -13.88 -6.97
N PRO A 94 8.50 -14.42 -8.14
CA PRO A 94 9.47 -15.20 -8.90
C PRO A 94 10.67 -14.31 -9.19
N LYS A 95 11.82 -14.79 -8.86
CA LYS A 95 13.06 -14.10 -9.18
C LYS A 95 13.43 -14.32 -10.61
#